data_ab7c1f1b7f42cbe1f8c5315b098bde6f
#
_entry.id   ab7c1f1b7f42cbe1f8c5315b098bde6f
#
_cell.length_a   1.000
_cell.length_b   1.000
_cell.length_c   1.000
_cell.angle_alpha   90.00
_cell.angle_beta   90.00
_cell.angle_gamma   90.00
#
_symmetry.space_group_name_H-M   'P 1'
#
loop_
_entity.id
_entity.type
_entity.pdbx_description
1 polymer ?
#
loop_
_entity_poly.entity_id
_entity_poly.type
_entity_poly.pdbx_seq_one_letter_code
_entity_poly.pdbx_strand_id
1 'polypeptide(L)'
;MVCNISKQKIMELLTPKQKIVLQAIKDFFSEKGEMPTVRELQEKSGELGLKLKSLRSFFLYLNELERKGFIERTSEDRGIRLKGVTSRSFVDVPVFGMANAGAATMFAVQFVEGYLKVSKRIVHDARSVFAIQVSGTSMNRAKVNGKTIRDGDFILVDSSWKHYDNGDKVLVVIDGLATVKTFRSVDGRNIALLPESSDKKHKPIFLTDEDDFVINGKVIDVLRVEG
;
A
#
# COMPACT_ATOMS: atom_id res chain seq x y z
N MET A 1 16.58 2.09 -23.01
CA MET A 1 15.30 2.79 -23.24
C MET A 1 14.17 1.77 -23.05
N VAL A 2 13.65 1.59 -21.84
CA VAL A 2 12.59 0.61 -21.55
C VAL A 2 11.27 1.37 -21.63
N CYS A 3 10.49 1.06 -22.67
CA CYS A 3 9.20 1.67 -22.96
C CYS A 3 8.21 1.31 -21.83
N ASN A 4 7.88 2.28 -20.99
CA ASN A 4 6.92 2.14 -19.88
C ASN A 4 5.50 2.27 -20.48
N ILE A 5 4.99 1.15 -21.03
CA ILE A 5 3.61 1.08 -21.52
C ILE A 5 2.72 0.99 -20.28
N SER A 6 1.86 1.99 -20.06
CA SER A 6 0.95 2.05 -18.91
C SER A 6 0.03 0.82 -18.87
N LYS A 7 -0.27 0.29 -17.65
CA LYS A 7 -1.14 -0.87 -17.45
C LYS A 7 -2.50 -0.74 -18.15
N GLN A 8 -3.00 0.47 -18.30
CA GLN A 8 -4.26 0.77 -18.99
C GLN A 8 -4.18 0.48 -20.50
N LYS A 9 -3.10 0.84 -21.16
CA LYS A 9 -2.87 0.58 -22.58
C LYS A 9 -2.68 -0.92 -22.89
N ILE A 10 -2.15 -1.68 -21.93
CA ILE A 10 -1.98 -3.15 -22.05
C ILE A 10 -3.32 -3.87 -21.92
N MET A 11 -4.24 -3.41 -21.05
CA MET A 11 -5.59 -3.99 -20.92
C MET A 11 -6.48 -3.75 -22.15
N GLU A 12 -6.21 -2.71 -22.95
CA GLU A 12 -6.91 -2.47 -24.22
C GLU A 12 -6.58 -3.54 -25.28
N LEU A 13 -5.47 -4.26 -25.14
CA LEU A 13 -5.07 -5.35 -26.03
C LEU A 13 -5.81 -6.68 -25.81
N LEU A 14 -6.64 -6.78 -24.74
CA LEU A 14 -7.39 -7.99 -24.43
C LEU A 14 -8.83 -7.93 -24.97
N THR A 15 -9.26 -9.01 -25.60
CA THR A 15 -10.67 -9.18 -25.98
C THR A 15 -11.54 -9.31 -24.70
N PRO A 16 -12.86 -9.04 -24.80
CA PRO A 16 -13.75 -9.18 -23.63
C PRO A 16 -13.67 -10.57 -22.97
N LYS A 17 -13.58 -11.65 -23.76
CA LYS A 17 -13.45 -13.02 -23.24
C LYS A 17 -12.10 -13.26 -22.55
N GLN A 18 -11.01 -12.70 -23.07
CA GLN A 18 -9.70 -12.78 -22.44
C GLN A 18 -9.67 -12.00 -21.09
N LYS A 19 -10.38 -10.87 -21.02
CA LYS A 19 -10.54 -10.11 -19.77
C LYS A 19 -11.25 -10.94 -18.70
N ILE A 20 -12.32 -11.66 -19.08
CA ILE A 20 -13.05 -12.55 -18.16
C ILE A 20 -12.12 -13.66 -17.62
N VAL A 21 -11.37 -14.34 -18.49
CA VAL A 21 -10.43 -15.39 -18.05
C VAL A 21 -9.36 -14.84 -17.13
N LEU A 22 -8.78 -13.69 -17.45
CA LEU A 22 -7.78 -13.04 -16.61
C LEU A 22 -8.35 -12.62 -15.25
N GLN A 23 -9.61 -12.13 -15.25
CA GLN A 23 -10.30 -11.76 -14.02
C GLN A 23 -10.59 -12.99 -13.16
N ALA A 24 -11.06 -14.09 -13.77
CA ALA A 24 -11.29 -15.34 -13.07
C ALA A 24 -10.04 -15.88 -12.36
N ILE A 25 -8.85 -15.77 -12.99
CA ILE A 25 -7.59 -16.15 -12.36
C ILE A 25 -7.32 -15.28 -11.12
N LYS A 26 -7.54 -13.98 -11.22
CA LYS A 26 -7.31 -13.04 -10.12
C LYS A 26 -8.27 -13.27 -8.96
N ASP A 27 -9.55 -13.47 -9.26
CA ASP A 27 -10.60 -13.67 -8.26
C ASP A 27 -10.37 -14.99 -7.51
N PHE A 28 -10.11 -16.08 -8.23
CA PHE A 28 -9.82 -17.38 -7.62
C PHE A 28 -8.62 -17.29 -6.68
N PHE A 29 -7.54 -16.65 -7.14
CA PHE A 29 -6.35 -16.48 -6.33
C PHE A 29 -6.60 -15.59 -5.10
N SER A 30 -7.42 -14.55 -5.24
CA SER A 30 -7.81 -13.68 -4.11
C SER A 30 -8.65 -14.42 -3.06
N GLU A 31 -9.53 -15.34 -3.52
CA GLU A 31 -10.44 -16.09 -2.64
C GLU A 31 -9.77 -17.28 -1.95
N LYS A 32 -8.90 -18.01 -2.66
CA LYS A 32 -8.31 -19.27 -2.20
C LYS A 32 -6.85 -19.18 -1.76
N GLY A 33 -6.15 -18.10 -2.12
CA GLY A 33 -4.71 -17.94 -1.81
C GLY A 33 -3.78 -18.79 -2.67
N GLU A 34 -4.31 -19.61 -3.59
CA GLU A 34 -3.57 -20.48 -4.50
C GLU A 34 -4.02 -20.29 -5.94
N MET A 35 -3.18 -20.70 -6.90
CA MET A 35 -3.53 -20.58 -8.32
C MET A 35 -4.52 -21.66 -8.74
N PRO A 36 -5.49 -21.35 -9.65
CA PRO A 36 -6.47 -22.31 -10.10
C PRO A 36 -5.87 -23.38 -11.01
N THR A 37 -6.43 -24.58 -10.96
CA THR A 37 -6.34 -25.54 -12.05
C THR A 37 -7.16 -25.08 -13.24
N VAL A 38 -6.93 -25.66 -14.43
CA VAL A 38 -7.71 -25.28 -15.63
C VAL A 38 -9.21 -25.56 -15.47
N ARG A 39 -9.60 -26.57 -14.71
CA ARG A 39 -11.01 -26.91 -14.44
C ARG A 39 -11.68 -25.88 -13.51
N GLU A 40 -11.04 -25.58 -12.39
CA GLU A 40 -11.52 -24.54 -11.45
C GLU A 40 -11.65 -23.19 -12.16
N LEU A 41 -10.69 -22.87 -13.03
CA LEU A 41 -10.71 -21.64 -13.80
C LEU A 41 -11.84 -21.60 -14.83
N GLN A 42 -12.18 -22.76 -15.44
CA GLN A 42 -13.33 -22.86 -16.34
C GLN A 42 -14.65 -22.61 -15.59
N GLU A 43 -14.80 -23.18 -14.40
CA GLU A 43 -15.96 -22.96 -13.52
C GLU A 43 -16.08 -21.49 -13.12
N LYS A 44 -15.00 -20.92 -12.61
CA LYS A 44 -14.95 -19.50 -12.20
C LYS A 44 -15.22 -18.53 -13.36
N SER A 45 -14.70 -18.83 -14.55
CA SER A 45 -15.01 -18.05 -15.75
C SER A 45 -16.49 -18.18 -16.17
N GLY A 46 -17.12 -19.34 -15.91
CA GLY A 46 -18.54 -19.57 -16.12
C GLY A 46 -19.42 -18.69 -15.22
N GLU A 47 -19.03 -18.49 -13.97
CA GLU A 47 -19.68 -17.56 -13.02
C GLU A 47 -19.62 -16.12 -13.52
N LEU A 48 -18.51 -15.74 -14.16
CA LEU A 48 -18.30 -14.42 -14.77
C LEU A 48 -18.93 -14.27 -16.18
N GLY A 49 -19.75 -15.25 -16.62
CA GLY A 49 -20.49 -15.19 -17.87
C GLY A 49 -19.79 -15.83 -19.09
N LEU A 50 -18.62 -16.44 -18.93
CA LEU A 50 -17.92 -17.14 -20.02
C LEU A 50 -18.12 -18.66 -19.92
N LYS A 51 -19.23 -19.16 -20.45
CA LYS A 51 -19.52 -20.60 -20.53
C LYS A 51 -18.89 -21.21 -21.79
N LEU A 52 -17.79 -21.95 -21.61
CA LEU A 52 -17.12 -22.66 -22.70
C LEU A 52 -17.44 -24.17 -22.61
N LYS A 53 -17.80 -24.75 -23.74
CA LYS A 53 -18.21 -26.18 -23.83
C LYS A 53 -17.01 -27.13 -23.75
N SER A 54 -15.79 -26.69 -23.99
CA SER A 54 -14.62 -27.56 -24.00
C SER A 54 -13.39 -26.91 -23.37
N LEU A 55 -12.58 -27.71 -22.69
CA LEU A 55 -11.28 -27.31 -22.16
C LEU A 55 -10.32 -26.86 -23.28
N ARG A 56 -10.41 -27.45 -24.47
CA ARG A 56 -9.58 -27.07 -25.61
C ARG A 56 -9.76 -25.60 -25.98
N SER A 57 -11.01 -25.13 -26.02
CA SER A 57 -11.30 -23.72 -26.28
C SER A 57 -10.76 -22.81 -25.17
N PHE A 58 -10.75 -23.32 -23.93
CA PHE A 58 -10.20 -22.57 -22.79
C PHE A 58 -8.69 -22.41 -22.90
N PHE A 59 -7.99 -23.46 -23.30
CA PHE A 59 -6.54 -23.39 -23.54
C PHE A 59 -6.14 -22.34 -24.60
N LEU A 60 -6.97 -22.04 -25.59
CA LEU A 60 -6.71 -20.98 -26.54
C LEU A 60 -6.64 -19.60 -25.88
N TYR A 61 -7.52 -19.33 -24.92
CA TYR A 61 -7.48 -18.07 -24.15
C TYR A 61 -6.25 -17.99 -23.24
N LEU A 62 -5.87 -19.11 -22.61
CA LEU A 62 -4.67 -19.17 -21.79
C LEU A 62 -3.40 -18.97 -22.65
N ASN A 63 -3.31 -19.59 -23.82
CA ASN A 63 -2.20 -19.39 -24.75
C ASN A 63 -2.08 -17.92 -25.18
N GLU A 64 -3.20 -17.26 -25.47
CA GLU A 64 -3.20 -15.85 -25.83
C GLU A 64 -2.80 -14.94 -24.67
N LEU A 65 -3.27 -15.23 -23.45
CA LEU A 65 -2.87 -14.48 -22.27
C LEU A 65 -1.38 -14.64 -21.97
N GLU A 66 -0.83 -15.84 -22.17
CA GLU A 66 0.59 -16.12 -22.03
C GLU A 66 1.42 -15.42 -23.11
N ARG A 67 1.02 -15.54 -24.41
CA ARG A 67 1.66 -14.85 -25.53
C ARG A 67 1.69 -13.33 -25.33
N LYS A 68 0.62 -12.77 -24.77
CA LYS A 68 0.49 -11.34 -24.46
C LYS A 68 1.20 -10.95 -23.15
N GLY A 69 1.80 -11.90 -22.43
CA GLY A 69 2.61 -11.66 -21.25
C GLY A 69 1.81 -11.38 -19.96
N PHE A 70 0.52 -11.75 -19.91
CA PHE A 70 -0.32 -11.59 -18.71
C PHE A 70 -0.17 -12.75 -17.73
N ILE A 71 0.10 -13.95 -18.22
CA ILE A 71 0.34 -15.14 -17.43
C ILE A 71 1.60 -15.87 -17.89
N GLU A 72 2.08 -16.76 -17.08
CA GLU A 72 3.09 -17.77 -17.37
C GLU A 72 2.54 -19.12 -16.94
N ARG A 73 2.80 -20.19 -17.69
CA ARG A 73 2.36 -21.54 -17.36
C ARG A 73 3.56 -22.46 -17.19
N THR A 74 3.49 -23.30 -16.18
CA THR A 74 4.42 -24.41 -15.96
C THR A 74 3.68 -25.75 -16.19
N SER A 75 4.41 -26.86 -16.21
CA SER A 75 3.86 -28.21 -16.36
C SER A 75 3.19 -28.74 -15.09
N GLU A 76 3.16 -27.97 -14.01
CA GLU A 76 2.51 -28.35 -12.74
C GLU A 76 0.99 -28.20 -12.82
N ASP A 77 0.24 -28.95 -12.00
CA ASP A 77 -1.23 -28.93 -12.00
C ASP A 77 -1.84 -27.54 -11.70
N ARG A 78 -1.16 -26.74 -10.87
CA ARG A 78 -1.49 -25.33 -10.56
C ARG A 78 -0.49 -24.37 -11.21
N GLY A 79 -0.01 -24.71 -12.38
CA GLY A 79 1.11 -24.05 -13.05
C GLY A 79 0.81 -22.71 -13.71
N ILE A 80 -0.37 -22.11 -13.48
CA ILE A 80 -0.70 -20.78 -13.99
C ILE A 80 -0.14 -19.73 -13.02
N ARG A 81 0.66 -18.79 -13.54
CA ARG A 81 1.21 -17.66 -12.77
C ARG A 81 0.86 -16.34 -13.47
N LEU A 82 0.36 -15.37 -12.72
CA LEU A 82 0.10 -14.03 -13.25
C LEU A 82 1.41 -13.27 -13.45
N LYS A 83 1.73 -12.87 -14.69
CA LYS A 83 2.87 -11.97 -14.95
C LYS A 83 2.50 -10.54 -14.58
N GLY A 84 3.33 -9.92 -13.76
CA GLY A 84 3.13 -8.52 -13.30
C GLY A 84 2.07 -8.30 -12.23
N VAL A 85 1.43 -9.38 -11.74
CA VAL A 85 0.55 -9.37 -10.58
C VAL A 85 0.86 -10.61 -9.75
N THR A 86 1.99 -10.62 -9.08
CA THR A 86 2.16 -11.54 -7.97
C THR A 86 1.52 -10.87 -6.75
N SER A 87 0.52 -11.47 -6.13
CA SER A 87 0.03 -11.07 -4.80
C SER A 87 1.15 -11.17 -3.75
N ARG A 88 2.27 -11.83 -4.11
CA ARG A 88 3.54 -11.76 -3.37
C ARG A 88 4.26 -10.42 -3.49
N SER A 89 3.87 -9.54 -4.41
CA SER A 89 4.53 -8.24 -4.65
C SER A 89 3.87 -7.08 -3.91
N PHE A 90 2.68 -7.27 -3.37
CA PHE A 90 1.94 -6.25 -2.63
C PHE A 90 1.48 -6.79 -1.28
N VAL A 91 1.35 -5.88 -0.34
CA VAL A 91 0.71 -6.10 0.96
C VAL A 91 -0.43 -5.09 1.11
N ASP A 92 -1.48 -5.50 1.81
CA ASP A 92 -2.54 -4.59 2.20
C ASP A 92 -2.12 -3.87 3.48
N VAL A 93 -1.99 -2.55 3.39
CA VAL A 93 -1.64 -1.68 4.51
C VAL A 93 -2.91 -0.98 4.97
N PRO A 94 -3.32 -1.11 6.25
CA PRO A 94 -4.51 -0.46 6.76
C PRO A 94 -4.35 1.06 6.75
N VAL A 95 -5.44 1.76 6.42
CA VAL A 95 -5.54 3.22 6.47
C VAL A 95 -6.32 3.61 7.73
N PHE A 96 -5.74 4.48 8.53
CA PHE A 96 -6.39 5.06 9.70
C PHE A 96 -6.71 6.54 9.48
N GLY A 97 -7.86 6.98 9.97
CA GLY A 97 -8.22 8.40 9.99
C GLY A 97 -7.38 9.18 11.02
N MET A 98 -7.12 10.46 10.74
CA MET A 98 -6.36 11.35 11.62
C MET A 98 -6.98 11.49 13.03
N ALA A 99 -8.31 11.45 13.12
CA ALA A 99 -9.03 11.55 14.40
C ALA A 99 -8.83 10.33 15.31
N ASN A 100 -8.35 9.20 14.76
CA ASN A 100 -8.21 7.93 15.46
C ASN A 100 -6.73 7.55 15.71
N ALA A 101 -5.81 8.45 15.46
CA ALA A 101 -4.38 8.22 15.65
C ALA A 101 -3.93 8.34 17.13
N GLY A 102 -4.85 8.12 18.07
CA GLY A 102 -4.57 8.04 19.52
C GLY A 102 -3.55 6.96 19.87
N ALA A 103 -3.30 6.72 21.17
CA ALA A 103 -2.22 5.85 21.65
C ALA A 103 -2.06 4.56 20.83
N ALA A 104 -0.82 4.18 20.51
CA ALA A 104 -0.44 3.07 19.61
C ALA A 104 -1.02 1.69 19.98
N THR A 105 -1.60 1.54 21.18
CA THR A 105 -2.30 0.34 21.64
C THR A 105 -3.73 0.23 21.11
N MET A 106 -4.25 1.23 20.42
CA MET A 106 -5.65 1.28 19.96
C MET A 106 -5.81 1.21 18.43
N PHE A 107 -4.88 0.63 17.70
CA PHE A 107 -5.13 0.23 16.31
C PHE A 107 -6.08 -0.99 16.28
N ALA A 108 -7.25 -0.83 16.87
CA ALA A 108 -8.30 -1.84 16.77
C ALA A 108 -8.83 -1.83 15.34
N VAL A 109 -9.09 -3.02 14.79
CA VAL A 109 -9.63 -3.23 13.43
C VAL A 109 -10.88 -2.36 13.13
N GLN A 110 -11.61 -1.96 14.15
CA GLN A 110 -12.81 -1.11 14.04
C GLN A 110 -12.55 0.34 13.59
N PHE A 111 -11.29 0.80 13.55
CA PHE A 111 -10.93 2.16 13.13
C PHE A 111 -10.25 2.20 11.76
N VAL A 112 -10.19 1.08 11.04
CA VAL A 112 -9.62 1.01 9.70
C VAL A 112 -10.63 1.58 8.71
N GLU A 113 -10.26 2.66 8.02
CA GLU A 113 -11.09 3.31 6.99
C GLU A 113 -10.97 2.59 5.63
N GLY A 114 -9.92 1.81 5.42
CA GLY A 114 -9.67 1.09 4.20
C GLY A 114 -8.28 0.46 4.15
N TYR A 115 -7.88 -0.02 2.98
CA TYR A 115 -6.57 -0.62 2.76
C TYR A 115 -5.91 -0.08 1.49
N LEU A 116 -4.62 0.18 1.55
CA LEU A 116 -3.78 0.51 0.39
C LEU A 116 -2.95 -0.71 -0.01
N LYS A 117 -2.95 -1.04 -1.30
CA LYS A 117 -2.05 -2.06 -1.85
C LYS A 117 -0.67 -1.46 -2.08
N VAL A 118 0.26 -1.80 -1.19
CA VAL A 118 1.63 -1.28 -1.19
C VAL A 118 2.61 -2.35 -1.66
N SER A 119 3.55 -1.96 -2.52
CA SER A 119 4.59 -2.90 -2.99
C SER A 119 5.44 -3.42 -1.83
N LYS A 120 5.73 -4.73 -1.82
CA LYS A 120 6.67 -5.36 -0.87
C LYS A 120 8.10 -4.82 -0.97
N ARG A 121 8.42 -4.11 -2.04
CA ARG A 121 9.70 -3.38 -2.13
C ARG A 121 9.77 -2.19 -1.18
N ILE A 122 8.61 -1.65 -0.80
CA ILE A 122 8.49 -0.51 0.14
C ILE A 122 8.23 -1.05 1.54
N VAL A 123 7.28 -1.99 1.68
CA VAL A 123 6.87 -2.57 2.95
C VAL A 123 7.05 -4.08 2.87
N HIS A 124 8.08 -4.61 3.52
CA HIS A 124 8.36 -6.05 3.54
C HIS A 124 7.38 -6.80 4.46
N ASP A 125 7.05 -6.18 5.59
CA ASP A 125 6.12 -6.71 6.59
C ASP A 125 5.10 -5.62 6.95
N ALA A 126 3.83 -5.90 6.70
CA ALA A 126 2.75 -4.96 6.95
C ALA A 126 2.20 -5.02 8.39
N ARG A 127 2.69 -5.92 9.24
CA ARG A 127 2.15 -6.11 10.61
C ARG A 127 2.31 -4.88 11.51
N SER A 128 3.35 -4.11 11.28
CA SER A 128 3.67 -2.89 12.03
C SER A 128 3.44 -1.60 11.22
N VAL A 129 3.03 -1.72 9.94
CA VAL A 129 2.90 -0.58 9.04
C VAL A 129 1.45 -0.24 8.80
N PHE A 130 1.14 1.03 8.88
CA PHE A 130 -0.16 1.59 8.56
C PHE A 130 -0.01 2.87 7.74
N ALA A 131 -1.11 3.31 7.14
CA ALA A 131 -1.16 4.54 6.37
C ALA A 131 -2.06 5.57 7.04
N ILE A 132 -1.68 6.84 6.93
CA ILE A 132 -2.49 7.99 7.32
C ILE A 132 -2.52 8.99 6.18
N GLN A 133 -3.67 9.57 5.89
CA GLN A 133 -3.77 10.68 4.95
C GLN A 133 -3.33 11.98 5.62
N VAL A 134 -2.40 12.68 4.98
CA VAL A 134 -1.88 13.95 5.46
C VAL A 134 -2.91 15.06 5.25
N SER A 135 -3.16 15.86 6.29
CA SER A 135 -3.95 17.07 6.20
C SER A 135 -3.11 18.28 6.59
N GLY A 136 -3.09 19.29 5.73
CA GLY A 136 -2.44 20.56 5.95
C GLY A 136 -0.99 20.66 5.41
N THR A 137 -0.34 21.75 5.75
CA THR A 137 0.92 22.19 5.12
C THR A 137 2.14 22.15 6.04
N SER A 138 2.02 21.64 7.26
CA SER A 138 3.10 21.68 8.26
C SER A 138 4.38 20.94 7.87
N MET A 139 4.28 20.01 6.89
CA MET A 139 5.37 19.18 6.39
C MET A 139 5.57 19.29 4.87
N ASN A 140 5.06 20.34 4.22
CA ASN A 140 5.04 20.46 2.76
C ASN A 140 6.43 20.70 2.11
N ARG A 141 7.48 20.82 2.90
CA ARG A 141 8.90 20.85 2.47
C ARG A 141 9.66 19.59 2.90
N ALA A 142 9.07 18.78 3.78
CA ALA A 142 9.69 17.55 4.24
C ALA A 142 9.76 16.51 3.11
N LYS A 143 10.86 15.72 3.12
CA LYS A 143 11.06 14.65 2.16
C LYS A 143 11.28 13.32 2.88
N VAL A 144 10.67 12.25 2.35
CA VAL A 144 10.93 10.88 2.72
C VAL A 144 11.24 10.11 1.45
N ASN A 145 12.39 9.45 1.38
CA ASN A 145 12.87 8.74 0.18
C ASN A 145 12.82 9.59 -1.11
N GLY A 146 13.18 10.90 -0.99
CA GLY A 146 13.13 11.83 -2.11
C GLY A 146 11.75 12.38 -2.48
N LYS A 147 10.68 11.87 -1.89
CA LYS A 147 9.29 12.30 -2.12
C LYS A 147 8.90 13.37 -1.09
N THR A 148 8.38 14.48 -1.57
CA THR A 148 7.86 15.56 -0.70
C THR A 148 6.48 15.17 -0.16
N ILE A 149 6.24 15.41 1.12
CA ILE A 149 4.92 15.24 1.76
C ILE A 149 4.02 16.42 1.35
N ARG A 150 2.82 16.14 0.84
CA ARG A 150 1.84 17.16 0.47
C ARG A 150 0.50 16.90 1.16
N ASP A 151 -0.31 17.91 1.21
CA ASP A 151 -1.72 17.79 1.61
C ASP A 151 -2.44 16.77 0.72
N GLY A 152 -3.19 15.85 1.34
CA GLY A 152 -3.88 14.76 0.64
C GLY A 152 -3.03 13.51 0.35
N ASP A 153 -1.69 13.56 0.44
CA ASP A 153 -0.83 12.38 0.31
C ASP A 153 -1.10 11.37 1.43
N PHE A 154 -0.86 10.09 1.18
CA PHE A 154 -0.78 9.08 2.23
C PHE A 154 0.68 8.89 2.65
N ILE A 155 0.94 8.89 3.95
CA ILE A 155 2.23 8.48 4.52
C ILE A 155 2.12 7.06 5.07
N LEU A 156 3.18 6.29 4.88
CA LEU A 156 3.35 4.98 5.52
C LEU A 156 4.13 5.16 6.81
N VAL A 157 3.57 4.68 7.90
CA VAL A 157 4.15 4.79 9.25
C VAL A 157 4.46 3.39 9.74
N ASP A 158 5.70 3.15 10.17
CA ASP A 158 6.11 1.90 10.82
C ASP A 158 6.20 2.09 12.34
N SER A 159 5.33 1.43 13.08
CA SER A 159 5.25 1.49 14.54
C SER A 159 6.25 0.56 15.26
N SER A 160 7.00 -0.24 14.53
CA SER A 160 8.01 -1.14 15.13
C SER A 160 9.26 -0.39 15.60
N TRP A 161 9.50 0.81 15.10
CA TRP A 161 10.63 1.65 15.50
C TRP A 161 10.49 2.11 16.94
N LYS A 162 11.56 1.94 17.75
CA LYS A 162 11.61 2.33 19.16
C LYS A 162 12.63 3.43 19.42
N HIS A 163 13.51 3.68 18.47
CA HIS A 163 14.53 4.74 18.53
C HIS A 163 14.42 5.61 17.29
N TYR A 164 14.57 6.90 17.48
CA TYR A 164 14.42 7.90 16.42
C TYR A 164 15.67 8.77 16.37
N ASP A 165 16.16 8.99 15.15
CA ASP A 165 17.31 9.84 14.89
C ASP A 165 16.86 11.27 14.54
N ASN A 166 17.76 12.24 14.78
CA ASN A 166 17.53 13.62 14.39
C ASN A 166 17.30 13.71 12.87
N GLY A 167 16.15 14.26 12.47
CA GLY A 167 15.74 14.37 11.08
C GLY A 167 14.71 13.35 10.64
N ASP A 168 14.42 12.30 11.45
CA ASP A 168 13.34 11.37 11.17
C ASP A 168 11.99 12.08 11.14
N LYS A 169 11.14 11.64 10.21
CA LYS A 169 9.76 12.09 10.18
C LYS A 169 8.95 11.10 11.01
N VAL A 170 8.28 11.62 12.03
CA VAL A 170 7.55 10.80 13.01
C VAL A 170 6.09 11.21 13.07
N LEU A 171 5.22 10.23 13.30
CA LEU A 171 3.85 10.46 13.68
C LEU A 171 3.80 10.51 15.20
N VAL A 172 3.33 11.62 15.72
CA VAL A 172 3.21 11.85 17.17
C VAL A 172 1.76 12.19 17.51
N VAL A 173 1.29 11.69 18.63
CA VAL A 173 0.02 12.11 19.25
C VAL A 173 0.35 12.91 20.49
N ILE A 174 -0.18 14.11 20.57
CA ILE A 174 -0.01 15.05 21.68
C ILE A 174 -1.41 15.45 22.09
N ASP A 175 -1.76 15.31 23.37
CA ASP A 175 -3.10 15.61 23.88
C ASP A 175 -4.23 14.99 23.02
N GLY A 176 -4.03 13.76 22.52
CA GLY A 176 -4.98 13.05 21.68
C GLY A 176 -5.01 13.49 20.20
N LEU A 177 -4.22 14.47 19.78
CA LEU A 177 -4.17 14.97 18.41
C LEU A 177 -2.95 14.44 17.68
N ALA A 178 -3.18 13.78 16.55
CA ALA A 178 -2.10 13.25 15.70
C ALA A 178 -1.46 14.36 14.85
N THR A 179 -0.14 14.35 14.79
CA THR A 179 0.63 15.26 13.93
C THR A 179 1.89 14.60 13.40
N VAL A 180 2.32 15.00 12.21
CA VAL A 180 3.60 14.60 11.63
C VAL A 180 4.58 15.74 11.76
N LYS A 181 5.78 15.43 12.28
CA LYS A 181 6.86 16.38 12.45
C LYS A 181 8.22 15.73 12.23
N THR A 182 9.24 16.56 12.09
CA THR A 182 10.63 16.12 12.11
C THR A 182 11.10 16.03 13.55
N PHE A 183 11.56 14.85 13.91
CA PHE A 183 12.10 14.58 15.25
C PHE A 183 13.47 15.21 15.45
N ARG A 184 13.69 15.76 16.62
CA ARG A 184 15.01 16.23 17.09
C ARG A 184 15.13 16.02 18.60
N SER A 185 16.12 15.25 19.02
CA SER A 185 16.52 15.17 20.43
C SER A 185 17.26 16.47 20.82
N VAL A 186 16.91 17.03 21.97
CA VAL A 186 17.53 18.23 22.51
C VAL A 186 18.64 17.86 23.50
N ASP A 187 18.33 17.01 24.49
CA ASP A 187 19.27 16.65 25.56
C ASP A 187 19.10 15.21 26.09
N GLY A 188 18.51 14.33 25.29
CA GLY A 188 18.27 12.93 25.64
C GLY A 188 16.99 12.68 26.43
N ARG A 189 16.35 13.69 27.02
CA ARG A 189 15.01 13.62 27.65
C ARG A 189 14.02 14.48 26.90
N ASN A 190 14.44 15.67 26.52
CA ASN A 190 13.60 16.63 25.83
C ASN A 190 13.72 16.46 24.32
N ILE A 191 12.60 16.62 23.64
CA ILE A 191 12.53 16.52 22.18
C ILE A 191 11.92 17.80 21.58
N ALA A 192 12.32 18.11 20.37
CA ALA A 192 11.70 19.13 19.56
C ALA A 192 11.09 18.48 18.32
N LEU A 193 9.85 18.80 18.04
CA LEU A 193 9.11 18.38 16.87
C LEU A 193 9.02 19.55 15.89
N LEU A 194 9.81 19.48 14.84
CA LEU A 194 10.01 20.58 13.92
C LEU A 194 9.07 20.47 12.71
N PRO A 195 8.36 21.53 12.35
CA PRO A 195 7.69 21.60 11.05
C PRO A 195 8.71 21.83 9.94
N GLU A 196 8.50 21.23 8.78
CA GLU A 196 9.21 21.55 7.54
C GLU A 196 8.19 22.13 6.54
N SER A 197 7.89 23.40 6.71
CA SER A 197 6.82 24.08 5.99
C SER A 197 7.28 25.33 5.24
N SER A 198 6.58 25.63 4.16
CA SER A 198 6.65 26.95 3.51
C SER A 198 5.90 28.05 4.29
N ASP A 199 4.99 27.64 5.17
CA ASP A 199 4.15 28.55 5.96
C ASP A 199 4.78 28.76 7.35
N LYS A 200 5.19 30.00 7.64
CA LYS A 200 5.84 30.39 8.90
C LYS A 200 4.92 30.34 10.14
N LYS A 201 3.61 30.12 9.95
CA LYS A 201 2.67 29.94 11.07
C LYS A 201 2.96 28.66 11.88
N HIS A 202 3.49 27.63 11.23
CA HIS A 202 3.85 26.39 11.91
C HIS A 202 5.11 26.60 12.74
N LYS A 203 5.02 26.35 14.04
CA LYS A 203 6.11 26.53 14.99
C LYS A 203 6.62 25.19 15.49
N PRO A 204 7.88 25.09 15.93
CA PRO A 204 8.37 23.95 16.69
C PRO A 204 7.53 23.69 17.93
N ILE A 205 7.38 22.41 18.27
CA ILE A 205 6.75 21.95 19.53
C ILE A 205 7.88 21.34 20.35
N PHE A 206 8.06 21.82 21.55
CA PHE A 206 9.03 21.28 22.50
C PHE A 206 8.28 20.45 23.53
N LEU A 207 8.75 19.23 23.75
CA LEU A 207 8.14 18.26 24.66
C LEU A 207 9.18 17.75 25.64
N THR A 208 8.73 17.55 26.86
CA THR A 208 9.47 17.02 28.00
C THR A 208 8.88 15.69 28.42
N ASP A 209 9.47 15.01 29.39
CA ASP A 209 8.94 13.79 29.99
C ASP A 209 7.67 14.02 30.85
N GLU A 210 7.30 15.28 31.11
CA GLU A 210 6.06 15.66 31.81
C GLU A 210 4.86 15.82 30.86
N ASP A 211 5.10 15.92 29.54
CA ASP A 211 4.05 16.12 28.54
C ASP A 211 3.39 14.79 28.14
N ASP A 212 2.07 14.80 27.89
CA ASP A 212 1.35 13.61 27.41
C ASP A 212 1.48 13.49 25.89
N PHE A 213 2.44 12.69 25.47
CA PHE A 213 2.64 12.39 24.06
C PHE A 213 3.09 10.95 23.81
N VAL A 214 2.79 10.47 22.62
CA VAL A 214 3.25 9.15 22.13
C VAL A 214 3.75 9.28 20.69
N ILE A 215 4.98 8.83 20.44
CA ILE A 215 5.47 8.66 19.06
C ILE A 215 4.98 7.31 18.54
N ASN A 216 4.03 7.35 17.61
CA ASN A 216 3.35 6.16 17.06
C ASN A 216 4.16 5.44 15.99
N GLY A 217 5.20 6.06 15.47
CA GLY A 217 6.10 5.42 14.52
C GLY A 217 6.84 6.41 13.61
N LYS A 218 7.72 5.84 12.79
CA LYS A 218 8.52 6.55 11.81
C LYS A 218 7.84 6.52 10.44
N VAL A 219 7.80 7.65 9.76
CA VAL A 219 7.34 7.73 8.37
C VAL A 219 8.39 7.11 7.45
N ILE A 220 8.03 6.04 6.78
CA ILE A 220 8.94 5.27 5.93
C ILE A 220 8.76 5.54 4.44
N ASP A 221 7.59 6.02 4.00
CA ASP A 221 7.39 6.42 2.59
C ASP A 221 6.16 7.34 2.45
N VAL A 222 6.02 7.93 1.25
CA VAL A 222 4.90 8.77 0.83
C VAL A 222 4.27 8.18 -0.43
N LEU A 223 2.95 8.01 -0.41
CA LEU A 223 2.17 7.50 -1.53
C LEU A 223 1.19 8.58 -2.01
N ARG A 224 1.09 8.74 -3.33
CA ARG A 224 0.03 9.52 -3.98
C ARG A 224 -0.96 8.58 -4.62
N VAL A 225 -2.22 8.81 -4.34
CA VAL A 225 -3.32 8.18 -5.05
C VAL A 225 -3.75 9.20 -6.09
N GLU A 226 -3.41 8.96 -7.35
CA GLU A 226 -3.97 9.73 -8.46
C GLU A 226 -5.44 9.35 -8.57
N GLY A 227 -6.32 10.34 -8.39
CA GLY A 227 -7.76 10.21 -8.52
C GLY A 227 -8.19 10.05 -9.99
#